data_05f81a85acdf22956269ad87e9a814e7
#
_entry.id   05f81a85acdf22956269ad87e9a814e7
#
_cell.length_a   1.000
_cell.length_b   1.000
_cell.length_c   1.000
_cell.angle_alpha   90.00
_cell.angle_beta   90.00
_cell.angle_gamma   90.00
#
_symmetry.space_group_name_H-M   'P 1'
#
loop_
_entity.id
_entity.type
_entity.pdbx_description
1 polymer ?
#
loop_
_entity_poly.entity_id
_entity_poly.type
_entity_poly.pdbx_seq_one_letter_code
_entity_poly.pdbx_strand_id
1 'polypeptide(L)'
;MGYPSMKVYLERKGVVLSRITVHKYMNKELGLISIVRRKKPTYERGETHKRFDNLINQNFTASGINQKWATDFTYLFLTGGDVRYNCTIIDLYDRSVVASITDRHITSVLAIRTLQKALDSQRFVSTDIILHSDRGSQYTSKAFTEFCEKNSITQSMSKAGYPYDNAPMERYFNTLKNEEIYLHHYHEEQELYDAVEDFAYVKYNHVRPHAYNGYRTPFEARYVV
;
A
#
# COMPACT_ATOMS: atom_id res chain seq x y z
N MET A 1 1.44 -3.85 14.75
CA MET A 1 1.04 -5.27 14.50
C MET A 1 0.08 -5.74 15.58
N GLY A 2 -1.03 -6.42 15.22
CA GLY A 2 -1.98 -6.96 16.20
C GLY A 2 -1.57 -8.34 16.72
N TYR A 3 -2.17 -8.77 17.84
CA TYR A 3 -1.83 -10.06 18.48
C TYR A 3 -1.96 -11.30 17.55
N PRO A 4 -2.87 -11.37 16.54
CA PRO A 4 -2.92 -12.53 15.65
C PRO A 4 -1.66 -12.64 14.77
N SER A 5 -1.19 -11.53 14.22
CA SER A 5 0.05 -11.50 13.43
C SER A 5 1.29 -11.70 14.31
N MET A 6 1.28 -11.18 15.56
CA MET A 6 2.35 -11.39 16.52
C MET A 6 2.50 -12.88 16.88
N LYS A 7 1.39 -13.61 17.02
CA LYS A 7 1.42 -15.06 17.25
C LYS A 7 2.22 -15.77 16.15
N VAL A 8 1.89 -15.49 14.88
CA VAL A 8 2.59 -16.11 13.74
C VAL A 8 4.07 -15.71 13.69
N TYR A 9 4.36 -14.45 13.98
CA TYR A 9 5.76 -13.99 14.06
C TYR A 9 6.56 -14.73 15.13
N LEU A 10 5.97 -14.95 16.33
CA LEU A 10 6.59 -15.71 17.41
C LEU A 10 6.79 -17.17 17.03
N GLU A 11 5.83 -17.81 16.37
CA GLU A 11 5.94 -19.18 15.87
C GLU A 11 7.12 -19.33 14.89
N ARG A 12 7.30 -18.37 13.98
CA ARG A 12 8.47 -18.33 13.06
C ARG A 12 9.82 -18.19 13.78
N LYS A 13 9.80 -17.64 15.00
CA LYS A 13 10.98 -17.54 15.89
C LYS A 13 11.11 -18.71 16.85
N GLY A 14 10.29 -19.77 16.70
CA GLY A 14 10.32 -20.96 17.54
C GLY A 14 9.54 -20.85 18.86
N VAL A 15 8.78 -19.76 19.06
CA VAL A 15 7.97 -19.54 20.26
C VAL A 15 6.51 -19.84 19.95
N VAL A 16 6.03 -21.03 20.36
CA VAL A 16 4.66 -21.48 20.11
C VAL A 16 3.75 -21.12 21.29
N LEU A 17 2.85 -20.17 21.08
CA LEU A 17 1.88 -19.71 22.09
C LEU A 17 0.47 -19.72 21.52
N SER A 18 -0.54 -19.87 22.39
CA SER A 18 -1.94 -19.73 21.98
C SER A 18 -2.26 -18.25 21.67
N ARG A 19 -3.26 -18.02 20.81
CA ARG A 19 -3.73 -16.67 20.47
C ARG A 19 -4.15 -15.87 21.72
N ILE A 20 -4.80 -16.54 22.68
CA ILE A 20 -5.24 -15.95 23.95
C ILE A 20 -4.03 -15.55 24.79
N THR A 21 -3.01 -16.40 24.86
CA THR A 21 -1.78 -16.16 25.61
C THR A 21 -1.03 -14.94 25.04
N VAL A 22 -0.88 -14.87 23.71
CA VAL A 22 -0.23 -13.71 23.07
C VAL A 22 -1.02 -12.42 23.34
N HIS A 23 -2.35 -12.46 23.23
CA HIS A 23 -3.20 -11.31 23.59
C HIS A 23 -3.01 -10.86 25.04
N LYS A 24 -2.99 -11.82 26.00
CA LYS A 24 -2.78 -11.53 27.41
C LYS A 24 -1.44 -10.86 27.65
N TYR A 25 -0.36 -11.44 27.14
CA TYR A 25 0.98 -10.87 27.29
C TYR A 25 1.09 -9.48 26.64
N MET A 26 0.66 -9.32 25.39
CA MET A 26 0.72 -8.02 24.73
C MET A 26 -0.07 -6.93 25.47
N ASN A 27 -1.36 -7.18 25.72
CA ASN A 27 -2.25 -6.11 26.17
C ASN A 27 -2.32 -5.94 27.69
N LYS A 28 -2.18 -7.04 28.46
CA LYS A 28 -2.33 -6.98 29.92
C LYS A 28 -1.00 -6.89 30.66
N GLU A 29 -0.01 -7.69 30.26
CA GLU A 29 1.27 -7.76 30.95
C GLU A 29 2.26 -6.69 30.47
N LEU A 30 2.36 -6.50 29.16
CA LEU A 30 3.33 -5.59 28.54
C LEU A 30 2.73 -4.23 28.12
N GLY A 31 1.41 -4.07 28.20
CA GLY A 31 0.73 -2.83 27.79
C GLY A 31 0.86 -2.49 26.29
N LEU A 32 1.25 -3.47 25.46
CA LEU A 32 1.45 -3.30 24.03
C LEU A 32 0.10 -3.35 23.29
N ILE A 33 -0.47 -2.19 23.04
CA ILE A 33 -1.74 -2.06 22.32
C ILE A 33 -1.46 -1.82 20.84
N SER A 34 -2.21 -2.50 19.96
CA SER A 34 -2.15 -2.24 18.53
C SER A 34 -2.65 -0.82 18.23
N ILE A 35 -1.80 0.02 17.63
CA ILE A 35 -2.12 1.41 17.33
C ILE A 35 -3.04 1.44 16.12
N VAL A 36 -4.29 1.87 16.32
CA VAL A 36 -5.27 2.09 15.24
C VAL A 36 -5.79 3.52 15.32
N ARG A 37 -5.51 4.35 14.31
CA ARG A 37 -6.05 5.71 14.23
C ARG A 37 -7.51 5.69 13.78
N ARG A 38 -8.38 6.44 14.46
CA ARG A 38 -9.84 6.45 14.22
C ARG A 38 -10.38 7.59 13.36
N LYS A 39 -9.59 8.60 12.97
CA LYS A 39 -10.08 9.75 12.17
C LYS A 39 -9.30 9.92 10.87
N LYS A 40 -10.02 10.03 9.76
CA LYS A 40 -9.50 10.40 8.42
C LYS A 40 -9.66 11.92 8.22
N PRO A 41 -8.68 12.60 7.62
CA PRO A 41 -8.87 13.99 7.16
C PRO A 41 -9.86 14.02 5.99
N THR A 42 -10.67 15.09 5.94
CA THR A 42 -11.58 15.39 4.81
C THR A 42 -10.83 16.29 3.83
N TYR A 43 -10.78 15.91 2.55
CA TYR A 43 -10.14 16.69 1.48
C TYR A 43 -11.19 17.18 0.49
N GLU A 44 -11.10 18.45 0.07
CA GLU A 44 -11.84 18.99 -1.07
C GLU A 44 -11.22 18.50 -2.37
N ARG A 45 -12.05 18.11 -3.33
CA ARG A 45 -11.62 17.52 -4.61
C ARG A 45 -11.64 18.58 -5.71
N GLY A 46 -10.52 18.68 -6.44
CA GLY A 46 -10.44 19.44 -7.69
C GLY A 46 -11.21 18.77 -8.87
N GLU A 47 -11.42 19.49 -9.95
CA GLU A 47 -12.02 18.97 -11.18
C GLU A 47 -11.15 17.88 -11.83
N THR A 48 -11.81 16.82 -12.31
CA THR A 48 -11.14 15.69 -12.95
C THR A 48 -11.29 15.78 -14.47
N HIS A 49 -10.18 15.61 -15.21
CA HIS A 49 -10.18 15.75 -16.67
C HIS A 49 -10.76 14.54 -17.43
N LYS A 50 -10.46 13.32 -16.98
CA LYS A 50 -10.99 12.07 -17.57
C LYS A 50 -11.49 11.14 -16.46
N ARG A 51 -12.64 10.52 -16.67
CA ARG A 51 -13.24 9.57 -15.72
C ARG A 51 -13.24 8.20 -16.35
N PHE A 52 -12.88 7.20 -15.56
CA PHE A 52 -12.92 5.79 -15.93
C PHE A 52 -13.92 5.06 -15.03
N ASP A 53 -14.49 3.98 -15.54
CA ASP A 53 -15.43 3.16 -14.79
C ASP A 53 -14.74 2.39 -13.66
N ASN A 54 -15.50 2.05 -12.63
CA ASN A 54 -15.04 1.17 -11.56
C ASN A 54 -15.15 -0.29 -12.01
N LEU A 55 -14.08 -0.82 -12.58
CA LEU A 55 -14.02 -2.21 -13.05
C LEU A 55 -13.82 -3.21 -11.91
N ILE A 56 -13.27 -2.76 -10.77
CA ILE A 56 -13.02 -3.61 -9.61
C ILE A 56 -14.30 -3.88 -8.82
N ASN A 57 -15.19 -2.88 -8.67
CA ASN A 57 -16.45 -2.99 -7.92
C ASN A 57 -16.28 -3.68 -6.56
N GLN A 58 -15.24 -3.30 -5.79
CA GLN A 58 -14.86 -3.87 -4.49
C GLN A 58 -14.44 -5.37 -4.55
N ASN A 59 -14.36 -5.96 -5.73
CA ASN A 59 -13.77 -7.29 -5.91
C ASN A 59 -12.24 -7.18 -5.99
N PHE A 60 -11.62 -7.12 -4.82
CA PHE A 60 -10.16 -7.02 -4.67
C PHE A 60 -9.45 -8.38 -4.76
N THR A 61 -10.08 -9.39 -5.31
CA THR A 61 -9.48 -10.69 -5.55
C THR A 61 -8.94 -10.76 -6.97
N ALA A 62 -7.75 -11.30 -7.14
CA ALA A 62 -7.17 -11.65 -8.43
C ALA A 62 -6.85 -13.15 -8.44
N SER A 63 -6.87 -13.78 -9.60
CA SER A 63 -6.54 -15.21 -9.77
C SER A 63 -5.06 -15.47 -9.98
N GLY A 64 -4.29 -14.42 -10.23
CA GLY A 64 -2.83 -14.47 -10.42
C GLY A 64 -2.18 -13.12 -10.23
N ILE A 65 -0.85 -13.15 -10.15
CA ILE A 65 -0.01 -11.95 -10.04
C ILE A 65 -0.18 -11.05 -11.26
N ASN A 66 -0.04 -9.75 -11.06
CA ASN A 66 -0.03 -8.73 -12.12
C ASN A 66 -1.33 -8.66 -12.96
N GLN A 67 -2.47 -9.09 -12.42
CA GLN A 67 -3.77 -8.91 -13.07
C GLN A 67 -4.49 -7.64 -12.62
N LYS A 68 -4.44 -7.36 -11.33
CA LYS A 68 -5.08 -6.19 -10.73
C LYS A 68 -4.12 -5.51 -9.77
N TRP A 69 -3.81 -4.28 -10.05
CA TRP A 69 -3.04 -3.41 -9.17
C TRP A 69 -3.92 -2.33 -8.58
N ALA A 70 -3.62 -1.92 -7.36
CA ALA A 70 -4.22 -0.73 -6.74
C ALA A 70 -3.13 0.29 -6.44
N THR A 71 -3.43 1.56 -6.64
CA THR A 71 -2.52 2.68 -6.38
C THR A 71 -3.23 3.81 -5.65
N ASP A 72 -2.46 4.53 -4.86
CA ASP A 72 -2.92 5.74 -4.19
C ASP A 72 -1.74 6.55 -3.67
N PHE A 73 -2.01 7.79 -3.24
CA PHE A 73 -1.05 8.67 -2.59
C PHE A 73 -1.29 8.77 -1.09
N THR A 74 -0.21 8.95 -0.34
CA THR A 74 -0.31 9.33 1.06
C THR A 74 0.60 10.49 1.40
N TYR A 75 0.22 11.24 2.44
CA TYR A 75 0.98 12.34 3.00
C TYR A 75 1.85 11.84 4.14
N LEU A 76 3.13 12.22 4.11
CA LEU A 76 4.12 11.95 5.14
C LEU A 76 4.70 13.28 5.61
N PHE A 77 5.13 13.35 6.85
CA PHE A 77 5.61 14.60 7.44
C PHE A 77 6.99 14.41 8.03
N LEU A 78 7.90 15.33 7.75
CA LEU A 78 9.14 15.50 8.49
C LEU A 78 8.87 16.13 9.86
N THR A 79 9.79 16.01 10.78
CA THR A 79 9.68 16.58 12.13
C THR A 79 9.46 18.09 12.12
N GLY A 80 10.02 18.80 11.14
CA GLY A 80 9.81 20.23 10.90
C GLY A 80 8.45 20.63 10.34
N GLY A 81 7.58 19.65 10.03
CA GLY A 81 6.25 19.89 9.46
C GLY A 81 6.20 19.87 7.93
N ASP A 82 7.33 19.77 7.27
CA ASP A 82 7.41 19.67 5.81
C ASP A 82 6.72 18.39 5.31
N VAL A 83 5.92 18.54 4.27
CA VAL A 83 5.17 17.44 3.67
C VAL A 83 5.98 16.74 2.58
N ARG A 84 5.89 15.40 2.56
CA ARG A 84 6.34 14.55 1.45
C ARG A 84 5.17 13.67 1.01
N TYR A 85 5.20 13.24 -0.23
CA TYR A 85 4.13 12.47 -0.84
C TYR A 85 4.67 11.12 -1.28
N ASN A 86 4.06 10.06 -0.81
CA ASN A 86 4.39 8.72 -1.28
C ASN A 86 3.30 8.21 -2.20
N CYS A 87 3.69 7.74 -3.37
CA CYS A 87 2.86 6.99 -4.30
C CYS A 87 3.25 5.51 -4.22
N THR A 88 2.28 4.64 -3.99
CA THR A 88 2.52 3.19 -3.90
C THR A 88 1.57 2.44 -4.80
N ILE A 89 2.06 1.35 -5.39
CA ILE A 89 1.29 0.36 -6.13
C ILE A 89 1.40 -0.97 -5.42
N ILE A 90 0.26 -1.62 -5.14
CA ILE A 90 0.19 -2.97 -4.61
C ILE A 90 -0.48 -3.92 -5.61
N ASP A 91 -0.03 -5.17 -5.65
CA ASP A 91 -0.71 -6.25 -6.36
C ASP A 91 -1.88 -6.77 -5.51
N LEU A 92 -3.07 -6.87 -6.09
CA LEU A 92 -4.25 -7.35 -5.38
C LEU A 92 -4.30 -8.88 -5.23
N TYR A 93 -3.41 -9.62 -5.89
CA TYR A 93 -3.30 -11.06 -5.74
C TYR A 93 -2.71 -11.45 -4.37
N ASP A 94 -1.53 -10.91 -4.05
CA ASP A 94 -0.74 -11.29 -2.87
C ASP A 94 -0.54 -10.12 -1.88
N ARG A 95 -1.06 -8.93 -2.20
CA ARG A 95 -0.90 -7.70 -1.42
C ARG A 95 0.54 -7.19 -1.36
N SER A 96 1.43 -7.68 -2.22
CA SER A 96 2.81 -7.16 -2.27
C SER A 96 2.85 -5.71 -2.76
N VAL A 97 3.76 -4.94 -2.20
CA VAL A 97 4.15 -3.65 -2.76
C VAL A 97 4.99 -3.92 -4.01
N VAL A 98 4.46 -3.54 -5.17
CA VAL A 98 5.13 -3.68 -6.47
C VAL A 98 6.05 -2.49 -6.73
N ALA A 99 5.57 -1.27 -6.40
CA ALA A 99 6.38 -0.06 -6.44
C ALA A 99 5.96 0.92 -5.36
N SER A 100 6.94 1.65 -4.82
CA SER A 100 6.75 2.76 -3.89
C SER A 100 7.80 3.83 -4.19
N ILE A 101 7.38 5.09 -4.33
CA ILE A 101 8.26 6.25 -4.51
C ILE A 101 7.77 7.41 -3.66
N THR A 102 8.68 8.05 -2.93
CA THR A 102 8.41 9.25 -2.15
C THR A 102 9.03 10.47 -2.84
N ASP A 103 8.31 11.60 -2.84
CA ASP A 103 8.75 12.83 -3.52
C ASP A 103 8.26 14.07 -2.74
N ARG A 104 8.81 15.23 -3.06
CA ARG A 104 8.41 16.54 -2.51
C ARG A 104 7.05 17.01 -3.02
N HIS A 105 6.63 16.55 -4.20
CA HIS A 105 5.44 17.04 -4.90
C HIS A 105 4.50 15.90 -5.32
N ILE A 106 3.21 16.09 -5.04
CA ILE A 106 2.16 15.20 -5.53
C ILE A 106 1.80 15.57 -6.96
N THR A 107 2.34 14.83 -7.94
CA THR A 107 2.20 15.14 -9.37
C THR A 107 1.85 13.90 -10.17
N SER A 108 1.36 14.10 -11.41
CA SER A 108 1.20 13.00 -12.37
C SER A 108 2.54 12.36 -12.76
N VAL A 109 3.63 13.14 -12.72
CA VAL A 109 4.99 12.63 -12.96
C VAL A 109 5.38 11.60 -11.90
N LEU A 110 5.05 11.85 -10.63
CA LEU A 110 5.29 10.88 -9.56
C LEU A 110 4.48 9.60 -9.77
N ALA A 111 3.21 9.70 -10.16
CA ALA A 111 2.39 8.54 -10.49
C ALA A 111 2.99 7.73 -11.66
N ILE A 112 3.43 8.41 -12.74
CA ILE A 112 4.05 7.77 -13.90
C ILE A 112 5.36 7.07 -13.51
N ARG A 113 6.24 7.75 -12.75
CA ARG A 113 7.50 7.14 -12.27
C ARG A 113 7.26 5.91 -11.41
N THR A 114 6.24 5.95 -10.55
CA THR A 114 5.87 4.80 -9.72
C THR A 114 5.35 3.64 -10.56
N LEU A 115 4.51 3.94 -11.56
CA LEU A 115 3.99 2.93 -12.46
C LEU A 115 5.09 2.34 -13.37
N GLN A 116 6.02 3.17 -13.86
CA GLN A 116 7.20 2.70 -14.60
C GLN A 116 8.06 1.77 -13.73
N LYS A 117 8.37 2.17 -12.49
CA LYS A 117 9.12 1.32 -11.54
C LYS A 117 8.40 -0.02 -11.30
N ALA A 118 7.06 -0.01 -11.22
CA ALA A 118 6.27 -1.23 -11.10
C ALA A 118 6.44 -2.15 -12.31
N LEU A 119 6.32 -1.62 -13.52
CA LEU A 119 6.48 -2.38 -14.75
C LEU A 119 7.90 -2.97 -14.88
N ASP A 120 8.91 -2.16 -14.60
CA ASP A 120 10.32 -2.57 -14.70
C ASP A 120 10.70 -3.63 -13.66
N SER A 121 10.01 -3.68 -12.51
CA SER A 121 10.27 -4.65 -11.45
C SER A 121 9.71 -6.05 -11.76
N GLN A 122 8.81 -6.18 -12.73
CA GLN A 122 8.15 -7.44 -13.04
C GLN A 122 8.80 -8.15 -14.23
N ARG A 123 9.20 -9.41 -14.05
CA ARG A 123 9.75 -10.25 -15.14
C ARG A 123 8.72 -10.58 -16.22
N PHE A 124 7.46 -10.72 -15.82
CA PHE A 124 6.33 -11.00 -16.71
C PHE A 124 5.21 -10.06 -16.34
N VAL A 125 4.95 -9.12 -17.23
CA VAL A 125 3.80 -8.22 -17.13
C VAL A 125 2.68 -8.83 -17.97
N SER A 126 1.51 -9.04 -17.36
CA SER A 126 0.30 -9.38 -18.10
C SER A 126 0.00 -8.24 -19.09
N THR A 127 -0.47 -8.57 -20.29
CA THR A 127 -0.87 -7.56 -21.29
C THR A 127 -2.15 -6.82 -20.88
N ASP A 128 -2.83 -7.25 -19.80
CA ASP A 128 -4.16 -6.76 -19.41
C ASP A 128 -4.24 -6.38 -17.93
N ILE A 129 -3.25 -5.62 -17.43
CA ILE A 129 -3.29 -5.14 -16.05
C ILE A 129 -4.42 -4.13 -15.87
N ILE A 130 -5.28 -4.36 -14.87
CA ILE A 130 -6.21 -3.35 -14.37
C ILE A 130 -5.52 -2.57 -13.25
N LEU A 131 -5.30 -1.27 -13.46
CA LEU A 131 -4.79 -0.36 -12.44
C LEU A 131 -5.93 0.45 -11.83
N HIS A 132 -6.23 0.19 -10.57
CA HIS A 132 -7.27 0.88 -9.83
C HIS A 132 -6.73 2.02 -8.99
N SER A 133 -7.33 3.19 -9.10
CA SER A 133 -6.98 4.39 -8.34
C SER A 133 -8.24 5.11 -7.80
N ASP A 134 -8.01 6.11 -6.98
CA ASP A 134 -9.03 7.14 -6.74
C ASP A 134 -9.18 8.06 -7.97
N ARG A 135 -10.03 9.11 -7.84
CA ARG A 135 -10.23 10.12 -8.88
C ARG A 135 -9.31 11.33 -8.74
N GLY A 136 -8.12 11.13 -8.21
CA GLY A 136 -7.12 12.18 -8.08
C GLY A 136 -6.72 12.78 -9.44
N SER A 137 -6.44 14.08 -9.48
CA SER A 137 -6.05 14.79 -10.71
C SER A 137 -4.78 14.20 -11.33
N GLN A 138 -3.93 13.56 -10.54
CA GLN A 138 -2.72 12.89 -10.98
C GLN A 138 -3.03 11.72 -11.93
N TYR A 139 -4.04 10.89 -11.56
CA TYR A 139 -4.46 9.72 -12.31
C TYR A 139 -5.38 10.03 -13.50
N THR A 140 -6.02 11.21 -13.49
CA THR A 140 -6.91 11.67 -14.55
C THR A 140 -6.21 12.60 -15.54
N SER A 141 -4.94 12.92 -15.33
CA SER A 141 -4.13 13.75 -16.22
C SER A 141 -3.92 13.09 -17.56
N LYS A 142 -3.85 13.91 -18.63
CA LYS A 142 -3.56 13.44 -19.98
C LYS A 142 -2.27 12.61 -20.05
N ALA A 143 -1.19 13.08 -19.43
CA ALA A 143 0.11 12.39 -19.43
C ALA A 143 0.04 11.00 -18.78
N PHE A 144 -0.67 10.85 -17.66
CA PHE A 144 -0.83 9.55 -16.99
C PHE A 144 -1.69 8.60 -17.83
N THR A 145 -2.78 9.11 -18.41
CA THR A 145 -3.66 8.31 -19.27
C THR A 145 -2.92 7.79 -20.51
N GLU A 146 -2.20 8.67 -21.21
CA GLU A 146 -1.40 8.29 -22.39
C GLU A 146 -0.31 7.27 -22.03
N PHE A 147 0.28 7.40 -20.83
CA PHE A 147 1.26 6.42 -20.33
C PHE A 147 0.60 5.05 -20.09
N CYS A 148 -0.58 5.01 -19.48
CA CYS A 148 -1.33 3.75 -19.30
C CYS A 148 -1.69 3.11 -20.64
N GLU A 149 -2.23 3.89 -21.59
CA GLU A 149 -2.61 3.42 -22.92
C GLU A 149 -1.40 2.83 -23.67
N LYS A 150 -0.26 3.52 -23.66
CA LYS A 150 0.99 3.07 -24.28
C LYS A 150 1.50 1.73 -23.72
N ASN A 151 1.26 1.47 -22.45
CA ASN A 151 1.71 0.25 -21.76
C ASN A 151 0.60 -0.81 -21.63
N SER A 152 -0.51 -0.69 -22.36
CA SER A 152 -1.65 -1.63 -22.35
C SER A 152 -2.23 -1.83 -20.94
N ILE A 153 -2.30 -0.74 -20.14
CA ILE A 153 -2.86 -0.76 -18.80
C ILE A 153 -4.29 -0.21 -18.82
N THR A 154 -5.23 -1.00 -18.35
CA THR A 154 -6.63 -0.60 -18.21
C THR A 154 -6.84 0.18 -16.91
N GLN A 155 -7.20 1.46 -17.01
CA GLN A 155 -7.49 2.27 -15.85
C GLN A 155 -8.89 1.95 -15.28
N SER A 156 -8.96 1.84 -13.95
CA SER A 156 -10.20 1.68 -13.18
C SER A 156 -10.21 2.71 -12.06
N MET A 157 -11.36 3.31 -11.75
CA MET A 157 -11.44 4.36 -10.74
C MET A 157 -12.55 4.14 -9.73
N SER A 158 -12.26 4.42 -8.47
CA SER A 158 -13.25 4.45 -7.39
C SER A 158 -14.44 5.37 -7.72
N LYS A 159 -15.64 5.02 -7.28
CA LYS A 159 -16.80 5.92 -7.38
C LYS A 159 -16.63 7.12 -6.44
N ALA A 160 -17.14 8.28 -6.86
CA ALA A 160 -17.09 9.47 -6.02
C ALA A 160 -17.88 9.25 -4.71
N GLY A 161 -17.23 9.48 -3.56
CA GLY A 161 -17.89 9.32 -2.27
C GLY A 161 -17.89 7.90 -1.70
N TYR A 162 -17.28 6.93 -2.37
CA TYR A 162 -17.18 5.54 -1.90
C TYR A 162 -15.75 5.22 -1.41
N PRO A 163 -15.43 5.49 -0.15
CA PRO A 163 -14.07 5.28 0.38
C PRO A 163 -13.65 3.80 0.35
N TYR A 164 -14.60 2.88 0.43
CA TYR A 164 -14.31 1.43 0.41
C TYR A 164 -13.83 0.91 -0.95
N ASP A 165 -13.94 1.71 -2.01
CA ASP A 165 -13.53 1.28 -3.35
C ASP A 165 -11.99 1.16 -3.50
N ASN A 166 -11.20 1.72 -2.56
CA ASN A 166 -9.73 1.54 -2.51
C ASN A 166 -9.25 1.04 -1.13
N ALA A 167 -10.05 0.22 -0.48
CA ALA A 167 -9.75 -0.31 0.85
C ALA A 167 -8.38 -1.00 1.02
N PRO A 168 -7.83 -1.74 0.02
CA PRO A 168 -6.50 -2.34 0.13
C PRO A 168 -5.39 -1.29 0.29
N MET A 169 -5.44 -0.17 -0.45
CA MET A 169 -4.47 0.92 -0.33
C MET A 169 -4.60 1.64 1.01
N GLU A 170 -5.84 1.92 1.45
CA GLU A 170 -6.08 2.50 2.77
C GLU A 170 -5.48 1.62 3.88
N ARG A 171 -5.64 0.31 3.77
CA ARG A 171 -5.08 -0.65 4.72
C ARG A 171 -3.56 -0.64 4.71
N TYR A 172 -2.96 -0.61 3.53
CA TYR A 172 -1.50 -0.52 3.38
C TYR A 172 -0.96 0.75 4.03
N PHE A 173 -1.50 1.92 3.68
CA PHE A 173 -1.03 3.19 4.25
C PHE A 173 -1.28 3.32 5.75
N ASN A 174 -2.37 2.76 6.26
CA ASN A 174 -2.56 2.68 7.71
C ASN A 174 -1.46 1.82 8.37
N THR A 175 -1.06 0.73 7.73
CA THR A 175 0.02 -0.14 8.23
C THR A 175 1.36 0.58 8.19
N LEU A 176 1.74 1.19 7.06
CA LEU A 176 2.95 1.99 6.92
C LEU A 176 3.02 3.08 8.00
N LYS A 177 1.95 3.86 8.16
CA LYS A 177 1.93 4.97 9.12
C LYS A 177 2.02 4.50 10.57
N ASN A 178 1.31 3.45 10.94
CA ASN A 178 1.27 3.00 12.32
C ASN A 178 2.44 2.10 12.72
N GLU A 179 3.03 1.35 11.78
CA GLU A 179 4.09 0.40 12.09
C GLU A 179 5.49 0.97 11.74
N GLU A 180 5.58 2.15 11.07
CA GLU A 180 6.83 2.81 10.74
C GLU A 180 6.78 4.31 11.06
N ILE A 181 5.96 5.08 10.32
CA ILE A 181 6.08 6.55 10.28
C ILE A 181 5.82 7.20 11.64
N TYR A 182 4.79 6.76 12.38
CA TYR A 182 4.43 7.35 13.68
C TYR A 182 5.29 6.86 14.84
N LEU A 183 6.19 5.92 14.61
CA LEU A 183 7.10 5.40 15.62
C LEU A 183 8.45 6.11 15.61
N HIS A 184 8.74 6.87 14.56
CA HIS A 184 10.04 7.51 14.35
C HIS A 184 9.90 9.01 14.05
N HIS A 185 10.98 9.74 14.24
CA HIS A 185 11.12 11.14 13.89
C HIS A 185 12.14 11.28 12.76
N TYR A 186 11.71 11.81 11.63
CA TYR A 186 12.56 12.01 10.45
C TYR A 186 12.88 13.49 10.32
N HIS A 187 14.16 13.86 10.39
CA HIS A 187 14.62 15.24 10.27
C HIS A 187 14.94 15.58 8.83
N GLU A 188 15.50 14.63 8.09
CA GLU A 188 15.85 14.77 6.69
C GLU A 188 14.96 13.93 5.79
N GLU A 189 14.77 14.40 4.55
CA GLU A 189 13.92 13.68 3.60
C GLU A 189 14.49 12.32 3.20
N GLN A 190 15.82 12.18 3.12
CA GLN A 190 16.45 10.93 2.75
C GLN A 190 16.19 9.85 3.81
N GLU A 191 16.24 10.19 5.10
CA GLU A 191 15.89 9.28 6.19
C GLU A 191 14.45 8.75 6.03
N LEU A 192 13.51 9.65 5.72
CA LEU A 192 12.12 9.28 5.48
C LEU A 192 11.98 8.39 4.24
N TYR A 193 12.68 8.71 3.15
CA TYR A 193 12.59 7.95 1.90
C TYR A 193 13.14 6.55 2.07
N ASP A 194 14.29 6.40 2.72
CA ASP A 194 14.91 5.11 3.00
C ASP A 194 14.03 4.26 3.93
N ALA A 195 13.45 4.87 4.96
CA ALA A 195 12.54 4.18 5.87
C ALA A 195 11.27 3.69 5.17
N VAL A 196 10.69 4.48 4.28
CA VAL A 196 9.50 4.08 3.49
C VAL A 196 9.86 2.97 2.52
N GLU A 197 11.02 3.03 1.88
CA GLU A 197 11.49 2.00 0.94
C GLU A 197 11.80 0.69 1.67
N ASP A 198 12.53 0.75 2.80
CA ASP A 198 12.78 -0.42 3.66
C ASP A 198 11.47 -1.03 4.16
N PHE A 199 10.55 -0.19 4.63
CA PHE A 199 9.24 -0.69 5.06
C PHE A 199 8.51 -1.40 3.93
N ALA A 200 8.41 -0.80 2.75
CA ALA A 200 7.66 -1.33 1.63
C ALA A 200 8.23 -2.66 1.12
N TYR A 201 9.52 -2.70 0.88
CA TYR A 201 10.14 -3.85 0.22
C TYR A 201 10.66 -4.90 1.18
N VAL A 202 11.21 -4.51 2.34
CA VAL A 202 11.74 -5.46 3.30
C VAL A 202 10.71 -5.85 4.35
N LYS A 203 10.26 -4.90 5.17
CA LYS A 203 9.39 -5.20 6.32
C LYS A 203 8.03 -5.73 5.87
N TYR A 204 7.36 -5.02 4.94
CA TYR A 204 6.01 -5.38 4.51
C TYR A 204 6.00 -6.62 3.61
N ASN A 205 6.86 -6.68 2.60
CA ASN A 205 6.85 -7.76 1.63
C ASN A 205 7.47 -9.07 2.15
N HIS A 206 8.55 -9.00 2.94
CA HIS A 206 9.33 -10.20 3.29
C HIS A 206 9.21 -10.61 4.77
N VAL A 207 8.85 -9.71 5.66
CA VAL A 207 8.88 -10.01 7.11
C VAL A 207 7.48 -10.06 7.71
N ARG A 208 6.59 -9.16 7.29
CA ARG A 208 5.28 -8.97 7.90
C ARG A 208 4.29 -10.06 7.49
N PRO A 209 3.74 -10.88 8.43
CA PRO A 209 2.66 -11.81 8.10
C PRO A 209 1.39 -11.06 7.69
N HIS A 210 0.75 -11.49 6.63
CA HIS A 210 -0.45 -10.88 6.10
C HIS A 210 -1.68 -11.81 6.21
N ALA A 211 -2.72 -11.37 6.94
CA ALA A 211 -3.90 -12.21 7.19
C ALA A 211 -4.62 -12.64 5.90
N TYR A 212 -4.65 -11.79 4.86
CA TYR A 212 -5.23 -12.11 3.56
C TYR A 212 -4.54 -13.32 2.91
N ASN A 213 -3.25 -13.49 3.12
CA ASN A 213 -2.43 -14.57 2.58
C ASN A 213 -2.34 -15.79 3.52
N GLY A 214 -3.28 -15.94 4.45
CA GLY A 214 -3.20 -17.00 5.45
C GLY A 214 -1.97 -16.86 6.36
N TYR A 215 -1.60 -15.62 6.66
CA TYR A 215 -0.41 -15.24 7.43
C TYR A 215 0.95 -15.53 6.77
N ARG A 216 0.97 -15.89 5.50
CA ARG A 216 2.20 -15.81 4.70
C ARG A 216 2.54 -14.33 4.46
N THR A 217 3.82 -14.02 4.27
CA THR A 217 4.23 -12.71 3.78
C THR A 217 3.76 -12.53 2.33
N PRO A 218 3.64 -11.31 1.80
CA PRO A 218 3.37 -11.09 0.38
C PRO A 218 4.35 -11.83 -0.54
N PHE A 219 5.65 -11.84 -0.21
CA PHE A 219 6.67 -12.55 -0.97
C PHE A 219 6.46 -14.08 -0.96
N GLU A 220 6.18 -14.67 0.20
CA GLU A 220 5.88 -16.10 0.30
C GLU A 220 4.61 -16.47 -0.48
N ALA A 221 3.58 -15.62 -0.45
CA ALA A 221 2.36 -15.84 -1.21
C ALA A 221 2.58 -15.73 -2.73
N ARG A 222 3.57 -14.94 -3.17
CA ARG A 222 3.90 -14.73 -4.58
C ARG A 222 4.73 -15.87 -5.17
N TYR A 223 5.68 -16.43 -4.41
CA TYR A 223 6.73 -17.29 -4.95
C TYR A 223 6.80 -18.68 -4.30
N VAL A 224 6.17 -18.88 -3.15
CA VAL A 224 6.18 -20.17 -2.45
C VAL A 224 4.81 -20.82 -2.61
N VAL A 225 4.73 -21.81 -3.47
CA VAL A 225 3.54 -22.64 -3.70
C VAL A 225 3.43 -23.73 -2.63
#